data_f7770b47a235dcd601b5e1ccd5b2e4ae
#
_entry.id   f7770b47a235dcd601b5e1ccd5b2e4ae
#
_cell.length_a   1.000
_cell.length_b   1.000
_cell.length_c   1.000
_cell.angle_alpha   90.00
_cell.angle_beta   90.00
_cell.angle_gamma   90.00
#
_symmetry.space_group_name_H-M   'P 1'
#
loop_
_entity.id
_entity.type
_entity.pdbx_description
1 polymer ?
#
loop_
_entity_poly.entity_id
_entity_poly.type
_entity_poly.pdbx_seq_one_letter_code
_entity_poly.pdbx_strand_id
1 'polypeptide(L)' 'MLAVQTTTYTLPMTTAEERKEARIFAAGIDAFYGWGGAEVRIIEQDKMLVVEYDHIIETKETVFGG' A
#
# COMPACT_ATOMS: atom_id res chain seq x y z
N MET A 1 -9.16 -18.77 -7.39
CA MET A 1 -9.98 -17.56 -7.35
C MET A 1 -9.10 -16.37 -7.09
N LEU A 2 -9.29 -15.31 -7.84
CA LEU A 2 -8.52 -14.10 -7.65
C LEU A 2 -9.33 -13.13 -6.80
N ALA A 3 -8.67 -12.49 -5.88
CA ALA A 3 -9.29 -11.48 -5.02
C ALA A 3 -8.41 -10.24 -4.99
N VAL A 4 -9.03 -9.09 -4.83
CA VAL A 4 -8.30 -7.84 -4.68
C VAL A 4 -8.22 -7.52 -3.20
N GLN A 5 -7.04 -7.25 -2.73
CA GLN A 5 -6.83 -6.85 -1.34
C GLN A 5 -6.32 -5.43 -1.31
N THR A 6 -6.95 -4.60 -0.49
CA THR A 6 -6.51 -3.22 -0.30
C THR A 6 -5.75 -3.13 1.01
N THR A 7 -4.55 -2.60 0.95
CA THR A 7 -3.73 -2.38 2.13
C THR A 7 -3.55 -0.87 2.31
N THR A 8 -3.72 -0.41 3.54
CA THR A 8 -3.63 1.00 3.86
C THR A 8 -2.62 1.22 4.98
N TYR A 9 -1.71 2.15 4.77
CA TYR A 9 -0.76 2.58 5.79
C TYR A 9 -0.98 4.04 6.10
N THR A 10 -0.92 4.40 7.36
CA THR A 10 -1.01 5.78 7.79
C THR A 10 0.29 6.14 8.49
N LEU A 11 0.95 7.18 8.00
CA LEU A 11 2.26 7.57 8.50
C LEU A 11 2.20 8.98 9.06
N PRO A 12 2.83 9.24 10.21
CA PRO A 12 2.82 10.58 10.78
C PRO A 12 3.70 11.53 9.97
N MET A 13 3.30 12.79 9.89
CA MET A 13 4.05 13.81 9.19
C MET A 13 4.08 15.09 10.01
N THR A 14 4.38 14.98 11.30
CA THR A 14 4.39 16.13 12.16
C THR A 14 5.74 16.82 12.26
N THR A 15 6.82 16.12 11.93
CA THR A 15 8.16 16.69 11.93
C THR A 15 8.76 16.59 10.54
N ALA A 16 9.82 17.35 10.29
CA ALA A 16 10.49 17.28 8.99
C ALA A 16 11.06 15.89 8.72
N GLU A 17 11.58 15.24 9.79
CA GLU A 17 12.12 13.91 9.65
C GLU A 17 11.04 12.90 9.34
N GLU A 18 9.89 12.99 10.01
CA GLU A 18 8.77 12.12 9.74
C GLU A 18 8.25 12.30 8.33
N ARG A 19 8.18 13.53 7.85
CA ARG A 19 7.75 13.80 6.49
C ARG A 19 8.68 13.17 5.46
N LYS A 20 9.98 13.25 5.72
CA LYS A 20 10.96 12.66 4.83
C LYS A 20 10.81 11.14 4.81
N GLU A 21 10.69 10.52 5.98
CA GLU A 21 10.54 9.08 6.07
C GLU A 21 9.25 8.60 5.45
N ALA A 22 8.15 9.33 5.66
CA ALA A 22 6.87 8.98 5.09
C ALA A 22 6.92 9.01 3.55
N ARG A 23 7.58 10.02 3.00
CA ARG A 23 7.71 10.13 1.54
C ARG A 23 8.58 9.04 0.96
N ILE A 24 9.63 8.66 1.66
CA ILE A 24 10.49 7.56 1.23
C ILE A 24 9.70 6.25 1.24
N PHE A 25 8.93 6.02 2.29
CA PHE A 25 8.10 4.84 2.38
C PHE A 25 7.06 4.79 1.27
N ALA A 26 6.39 5.91 1.03
CA ALA A 26 5.37 5.99 -0.03
C ALA A 26 5.99 5.75 -1.41
N ALA A 27 7.16 6.33 -1.66
CA ALA A 27 7.86 6.12 -2.91
C ALA A 27 8.25 4.66 -3.09
N GLY A 28 8.66 4.00 -2.01
CA GLY A 28 9.00 2.57 -2.06
C GLY A 28 7.79 1.70 -2.38
N ILE A 29 6.65 2.00 -1.77
CA ILE A 29 5.41 1.28 -2.05
C ILE A 29 5.01 1.49 -3.52
N ASP A 30 5.06 2.73 -3.99
CA ASP A 30 4.71 3.05 -5.36
C ASP A 30 5.63 2.32 -6.36
N ALA A 31 6.93 2.33 -6.09
CA ALA A 31 7.88 1.67 -6.98
C ALA A 31 7.69 0.16 -6.98
N PHE A 32 7.47 -0.42 -5.81
CA PHE A 32 7.39 -1.87 -5.68
C PHE A 32 6.06 -2.40 -6.22
N TYR A 33 4.96 -1.85 -5.76
CA TYR A 33 3.65 -2.36 -6.15
C TYR A 33 3.14 -1.75 -7.45
N GLY A 34 3.43 -0.49 -7.69
CA GLY A 34 3.03 0.18 -8.93
C GLY A 34 3.68 -0.44 -10.14
N TRP A 35 4.96 -0.84 -10.00
CA TRP A 35 5.67 -1.50 -11.09
C TRP A 35 5.01 -2.85 -11.42
N GLY A 36 4.49 -3.53 -10.42
CA GLY A 36 3.80 -4.79 -10.64
C GLY A 36 2.37 -4.64 -11.13
N GLY A 37 1.90 -3.42 -11.37
CA GLY A 37 0.57 -3.19 -11.87
C GLY A 37 -0.49 -2.92 -10.82
N ALA A 38 -0.12 -2.85 -9.56
CA ALA A 38 -1.09 -2.50 -8.52
C ALA A 38 -1.43 -1.02 -8.59
N GLU A 39 -2.65 -0.69 -8.20
CA GLU A 39 -3.04 0.70 -8.12
C GLU A 39 -2.60 1.25 -6.78
N VAL A 40 -1.77 2.28 -6.79
CA VAL A 40 -1.25 2.89 -5.58
C VAL A 40 -1.79 4.30 -5.47
N ARG A 41 -2.36 4.63 -4.31
CA ARG A 41 -2.90 5.95 -4.04
C ARG A 41 -2.16 6.55 -2.85
N ILE A 42 -1.64 7.75 -3.01
CA ILE A 42 -0.92 8.46 -1.96
C ILE A 42 -1.70 9.73 -1.67
N ILE A 43 -2.19 9.86 -0.44
CA ILE A 43 -2.99 10.99 -0.03
C ILE A 43 -2.24 11.72 1.07
N GLU A 44 -1.83 12.97 0.80
CA GLU A 44 -1.11 13.74 1.78
C GLU A 44 -2.10 14.63 2.53
N GLN A 45 -2.20 14.45 3.81
CA GLN A 45 -3.02 15.26 4.68
C GLN A 45 -2.13 16.12 5.58
N ASP A 46 -2.75 16.97 6.39
CA ASP A 46 -2.02 17.96 7.16
C ASP A 46 -0.91 17.36 8.03
N LYS A 47 -1.23 16.34 8.78
CA LYS A 47 -0.25 15.75 9.70
C LYS A 47 -0.04 14.27 9.48
N MET A 48 -0.48 13.75 8.34
CA MET A 48 -0.32 12.35 8.06
C MET A 48 -0.28 12.08 6.56
N LEU A 49 0.34 10.99 6.20
CA LEU A 49 0.36 10.52 4.82
C LEU A 49 -0.34 9.18 4.81
N VAL A 50 -1.30 9.02 3.92
CA VAL A 50 -2.03 7.76 3.76
C VAL A 50 -1.59 7.15 2.45
N VAL A 51 -1.13 5.91 2.52
CA VAL A 51 -0.72 5.17 1.33
C VAL A 51 -1.59 3.94 1.24
N GLU A 52 -2.31 3.82 0.14
CA GLU A 52 -3.16 2.67 -0.10
C GLU A 52 -2.74 2.00 -1.38
N TYR A 53 -2.82 0.72 -1.43
CA TYR A 53 -2.62 0.03 -2.69
C TYR A 53 -3.50 -1.21 -2.76
N ASP A 54 -3.96 -1.48 -3.98
CA ASP A 54 -4.75 -2.67 -4.26
C ASP A 54 -3.86 -3.65 -4.98
N HIS A 55 -3.87 -4.88 -4.56
CA HIS A 55 -3.14 -5.90 -5.29
C HIS A 55 -3.97 -7.17 -5.38
N ILE A 56 -3.71 -7.92 -6.42
CA ILE A 56 -4.43 -9.15 -6.67
C ILE A 56 -3.71 -10.28 -5.97
N ILE A 57 -4.44 -11.01 -5.15
CA ILE A 57 -3.88 -12.17 -4.50
C ILE A 57 -4.61 -13.40 -5.02
N GLU A 58 -3.86 -14.46 -5.17
CA GLU A 58 -4.47 -15.72 -5.57
C GLU A 58 -4.82 -16.48 -4.30
N THR A 59 -6.12 -16.66 -4.06
CA THR A 59 -6.51 -17.46 -2.94
C THR A 59 -6.73 -18.86 -3.43
N LYS A 60 -5.98 -19.77 -2.89
CA LYS A 60 -6.19 -21.13 -3.22
C LYS A 60 -7.31 -21.62 -2.40
N GLU A 61 -8.37 -21.99 -3.07
CA GLU A 61 -9.36 -22.56 -2.43
C GLU A 61 -8.93 -23.93 -2.19
N THR A 62 -8.75 -24.29 -1.08
CA THR A 62 -8.41 -25.54 -0.76
C THR A 62 -9.59 -26.32 -0.63
N VAL A 63 -9.84 -26.95 -1.60
CA VAL A 63 -10.89 -27.74 -1.49
C VAL A 63 -10.40 -29.02 -1.06
N PHE A 64 -10.73 -29.41 -0.22
CA PHE A 64 -10.52 -30.56 0.23
C PHE A 64 -11.31 -31.32 0.08
N GLY A 65 -11.41 -31.63 -0.32
CA GLY A 65 -11.54 -32.25 -0.47
C GLY A 65 -10.79 -33.06 -0.83
N GLY A 66 -10.56 -32.70 -0.71
CA GLY A 66 -10.08 -33.06 -0.93
C GLY A 66 -9.57 -32.37 -0.76
#